data_9a68e912970e4ed1ec44417fb7912ef3
#
_entry.id   9a68e912970e4ed1ec44417fb7912ef3
#
_cell.length_a   1.000
_cell.length_b   1.000
_cell.length_c   1.000
_cell.angle_alpha   90.00
_cell.angle_beta   90.00
_cell.angle_gamma   90.00
#
_symmetry.space_group_name_H-M   'P 1'
#
loop_
_entity.id
_entity.type
_entity.pdbx_description
1 polymer ?
#
loop_
_entity_poly.entity_id
_entity_poly.type
_entity_poly.pdbx_seq_one_letter_code
_entity_poly.pdbx_strand_id
1 'polypeptide(L)'
;MGATIRITVLLGGNLRKEAGEGRQEFELELTSGSQVKDLLTRLGLPSDRVKMIMVNGRGATLDTPIADGNRVALFPPELSFNTFVSLSFRKESVEGRGKRGG
;
A
#
# COMPACT_ATOMS: atom_id res chain seq x y z
N MET A 1 23.66 13.76 -11.00
CA MET A 1 23.34 13.73 -9.78
C MET A 1 21.99 14.09 -9.49
N GLY A 2 21.17 13.33 -9.15
CA GLY A 2 19.83 13.65 -8.82
C GLY A 2 19.67 13.94 -7.37
N ALA A 3 18.70 14.73 -7.03
CA ALA A 3 18.31 14.90 -5.66
C ALA A 3 17.65 13.61 -5.18
N THR A 4 17.58 13.45 -3.89
CA THR A 4 16.86 12.32 -3.30
C THR A 4 15.63 12.85 -2.58
N ILE A 5 14.64 11.98 -2.46
CA ILE A 5 13.44 12.27 -1.69
C ILE A 5 13.34 11.21 -0.61
N ARG A 6 12.65 11.56 0.46
CA ARG A 6 12.40 10.64 1.57
C ARG A 6 10.91 10.41 1.69
N ILE A 7 10.52 9.16 1.75
CA ILE A 7 9.11 8.79 1.82
C ILE A 7 8.91 7.81 2.97
N THR A 8 7.66 7.66 3.39
CA THR A 8 7.27 6.65 4.35
C THR A 8 6.57 5.54 3.59
N VAL A 9 6.99 4.30 3.81
CA VAL A 9 6.43 3.15 3.12
C VAL A 9 5.68 2.29 4.14
N LEU A 10 4.46 1.90 3.79
CA LEU A 10 3.67 0.99 4.59
C LEU A 10 3.40 -0.26 3.77
N LEU A 11 3.76 -1.42 4.30
CA LEU A 11 3.56 -2.69 3.61
C LEU A 11 2.52 -3.51 4.33
N GLY A 12 1.41 -3.79 3.66
CA GLY A 12 0.34 -4.58 4.24
C GLY A 12 0.57 -6.07 4.07
N GLY A 13 -0.11 -6.85 4.88
CA GLY A 13 -0.08 -8.29 4.79
C GLY A 13 1.32 -8.87 4.86
N ASN A 14 1.64 -9.76 3.95
CA ASN A 14 2.94 -10.42 3.93
C ASN A 14 3.96 -9.70 3.07
N LEU A 15 3.64 -8.54 2.54
CA LEU A 15 4.57 -7.85 1.65
C LEU A 15 5.88 -7.48 2.34
N ARG A 16 5.83 -7.18 3.64
CA ARG A 16 7.07 -6.84 4.33
C ARG A 16 8.04 -8.01 4.35
N LYS A 17 7.53 -9.24 4.44
CA LYS A 17 8.39 -10.41 4.39
C LYS A 17 8.98 -10.59 3.01
N GLU A 18 8.17 -10.37 1.98
CA GLU A 18 8.64 -10.51 0.61
C GLU A 18 9.68 -9.46 0.27
N ALA A 19 9.56 -8.28 0.85
CA ALA A 19 10.53 -7.22 0.63
C ALA A 19 11.74 -7.35 1.54
N GLY A 20 11.75 -8.31 2.46
CA GLY A 20 12.87 -8.48 3.37
C GLY A 20 12.91 -7.46 4.48
N GLU A 21 11.78 -6.82 4.78
CA GLU A 21 11.73 -5.81 5.81
C GLU A 21 11.26 -6.39 7.13
N GLY A 22 11.84 -5.89 8.20
CA GLY A 22 11.42 -6.30 9.53
C GLY A 22 10.29 -5.48 10.08
N ARG A 23 9.94 -4.38 9.42
CA ARG A 23 8.88 -3.49 9.90
C ARG A 23 7.83 -3.30 8.85
N GLN A 24 6.62 -3.06 9.31
CA GLN A 24 5.51 -2.80 8.42
C GLN A 24 5.56 -1.38 7.87
N GLU A 25 6.06 -0.45 8.64
CA GLU A 25 6.16 0.95 8.24
C GLU A 25 7.59 1.43 8.45
N PHE A 26 8.17 2.07 7.45
CA PHE A 26 9.55 2.53 7.52
C PHE A 26 9.78 3.66 6.53
N GLU A 27 10.88 4.38 6.71
CA GLU A 27 11.26 5.44 5.79
C GLU A 27 12.27 4.92 4.78
N LEU A 28 12.23 5.48 3.59
CA LEU A 28 13.10 5.06 2.52
C LEU A 28 13.46 6.26 1.66
N GLU A 29 14.67 6.28 1.14
CA GLU A 29 15.10 7.32 0.22
C GLU A 29 15.07 6.80 -1.20
N LEU A 30 14.59 7.62 -2.10
CA LEU A 30 14.53 7.31 -3.52
C LEU A 30 15.10 8.49 -4.30
N THR A 31 15.48 8.23 -5.54
CA THR A 31 15.89 9.31 -6.43
C THR A 31 14.68 10.17 -6.77
N SER A 32 14.89 11.47 -6.78
CA SER A 32 13.84 12.39 -7.19
C SER A 32 13.33 12.04 -8.58
N GLY A 33 12.04 12.11 -8.77
CA GLY A 33 11.43 11.72 -10.04
C GLY A 33 11.00 10.27 -10.10
N SER A 34 11.17 9.52 -9.02
CA SER A 34 10.74 8.12 -9.01
C SER A 34 9.22 8.00 -9.04
N GLN A 35 8.78 6.89 -9.59
CA GLN A 35 7.36 6.52 -9.62
C GLN A 35 7.15 5.32 -8.71
N VAL A 36 5.89 4.95 -8.49
CA VAL A 36 5.59 3.81 -7.62
C VAL A 36 6.28 2.54 -8.11
N LYS A 37 6.33 2.34 -9.42
CA LYS A 37 6.99 1.14 -9.96
C LYS A 37 8.47 1.10 -9.59
N ASP A 38 9.11 2.26 -9.48
CA ASP A 38 10.51 2.31 -9.07
C ASP A 38 10.65 1.91 -7.61
N LEU A 39 9.68 2.27 -6.79
CA LEU A 39 9.67 1.84 -5.39
C LEU A 39 9.56 0.33 -5.30
N LEU A 40 8.69 -0.29 -6.09
CA LEU A 40 8.58 -1.74 -6.07
C LEU A 40 9.89 -2.41 -6.46
N THR A 41 10.57 -1.87 -7.47
CA THR A 41 11.87 -2.38 -7.88
C THR A 41 12.87 -2.27 -6.73
N ARG A 42 12.87 -1.13 -6.07
CA ARG A 42 13.79 -0.90 -4.96
C ARG A 42 13.55 -1.88 -3.82
N LEU A 43 12.30 -2.26 -3.59
CA LEU A 43 11.94 -3.19 -2.54
C LEU A 43 12.04 -4.65 -2.97
N GLY A 44 12.25 -4.91 -4.25
CA GLY A 44 12.30 -6.27 -4.74
C GLY A 44 10.94 -6.93 -4.84
N LEU A 45 9.88 -6.15 -4.98
CA LEU A 45 8.52 -6.67 -5.05
C LEU A 45 8.05 -6.71 -6.50
N PRO A 46 7.59 -7.87 -6.97
CA PRO A 46 6.98 -7.94 -8.31
C PRO A 46 5.65 -7.18 -8.30
N SER A 47 5.33 -6.55 -9.43
CA SER A 47 4.11 -5.75 -9.49
C SER A 47 2.85 -6.59 -9.30
N ASP A 48 2.88 -7.87 -9.65
CA ASP A 48 1.70 -8.71 -9.49
C ASP A 48 1.45 -9.10 -8.04
N ARG A 49 2.37 -8.79 -7.14
CA ARG A 49 2.15 -9.04 -5.71
C ARG A 49 1.49 -7.85 -5.01
N VAL A 50 1.29 -6.75 -5.74
CA VAL A 50 0.71 -5.54 -5.15
C VAL A 50 -0.59 -5.24 -5.87
N LYS A 51 -1.69 -5.32 -5.16
CA LYS A 51 -3.00 -5.07 -5.77
C LYS A 51 -3.47 -3.65 -5.55
N MET A 52 -3.26 -3.11 -4.38
CA MET A 52 -3.71 -1.77 -4.07
C MET A 52 -2.54 -0.90 -3.69
N ILE A 53 -2.50 0.29 -4.26
CA ILE A 53 -1.46 1.26 -3.99
C ILE A 53 -2.13 2.55 -3.57
N MET A 54 -1.65 3.15 -2.48
CA MET A 54 -2.16 4.43 -2.04
C MET A 54 -1.00 5.37 -1.76
N VAL A 55 -1.15 6.59 -2.19
CA VAL A 55 -0.17 7.64 -1.92
C VAL A 55 -0.89 8.75 -1.17
N ASN A 56 -0.45 9.01 0.04
CA ASN A 56 -1.07 10.01 0.92
C ASN A 56 -2.57 9.77 1.08
N GLY A 57 -2.96 8.49 1.18
CA GLY A 57 -4.36 8.14 1.40
C GLY A 57 -5.22 8.13 0.17
N ARG A 58 -4.65 8.30 -1.01
CA ARG A 58 -5.40 8.29 -2.26
C ARG A 58 -4.95 7.14 -3.13
N GLY A 59 -5.89 6.55 -3.86
CA GLY A 59 -5.57 5.47 -4.79
C GLY A 59 -4.57 5.91 -5.83
N ALA A 60 -3.64 5.03 -6.17
CA ALA A 60 -2.56 5.34 -7.10
C ALA A 60 -2.28 4.14 -7.98
N THR A 61 -1.43 4.35 -8.98
CA THR A 61 -1.04 3.30 -9.91
C THR A 61 0.47 3.19 -9.93
N LEU A 62 0.98 2.24 -10.71
CA LEU A 62 2.42 2.05 -10.83
C LEU A 62 3.11 3.27 -11.42
N ASP A 63 2.41 4.05 -12.22
CA ASP A 63 3.00 5.21 -12.88
C ASP A 63 2.87 6.50 -12.06
N THR A 64 2.24 6.43 -10.91
CA THR A 64 2.06 7.62 -10.09
C THR A 64 3.41 8.13 -9.60
N PRO A 65 3.74 9.40 -9.81
CA PRO A 65 5.01 9.93 -9.31
C PRO A 65 4.99 10.07 -7.79
N ILE A 66 6.15 9.92 -7.20
CA ILE A 66 6.32 10.01 -5.76
C ILE A 66 7.14 11.26 -5.46
N ALA A 67 6.69 12.04 -4.49
CA ALA A 67 7.37 13.26 -4.08
C ALA A 67 7.90 13.13 -2.66
N ASP A 68 8.80 14.02 -2.31
CA ASP A 68 9.36 14.06 -0.98
C ASP A 68 8.26 14.21 0.06
N GLY A 69 8.33 13.42 1.12
CA GLY A 69 7.35 13.47 2.19
C GLY A 69 6.11 12.64 1.96
N ASN A 70 5.99 11.97 0.81
CA ASN A 70 4.81 11.15 0.54
C ASN A 70 4.78 9.93 1.44
N ARG A 71 3.58 9.45 1.68
CA ARG A 71 3.37 8.19 2.39
C ARG A 71 2.75 7.22 1.40
N VAL A 72 3.46 6.13 1.12
CA VAL A 72 3.05 5.16 0.12
C VAL A 72 2.68 3.87 0.81
N ALA A 73 1.46 3.42 0.63
CA ALA A 73 0.98 2.17 1.21
C ALA A 73 0.77 1.16 0.09
N LEU A 74 1.27 -0.04 0.30
CA LEU A 74 1.18 -1.13 -0.67
C LEU A 74 0.49 -2.31 -0.02
N PHE A 75 -0.49 -2.89 -0.71
CA PHE A 75 -1.27 -3.99 -0.18
C PHE A 75 -1.28 -5.15 -1.16
N PRO A 76 -1.17 -6.39 -0.67
CA PRO A 76 -1.21 -7.55 -1.55
C PRO A 76 -2.65 -7.87 -1.95
N PRO A 77 -2.84 -8.69 -2.99
CA PRO A 77 -4.19 -9.02 -3.44
C PRO A 77 -5.05 -9.65 -2.36
N GLU A 78 -4.48 -10.54 -1.57
CA GLU A 78 -5.25 -11.24 -0.56
C GLU A 78 -5.79 -10.27 0.49
N LEU A 79 -4.93 -9.41 0.97
CA LEU A 79 -5.33 -8.49 2.03
C LEU A 79 -6.33 -7.47 1.52
N SER A 80 -6.07 -6.88 0.37
CA SER A 80 -6.95 -5.83 -0.12
C SER A 80 -8.34 -6.36 -0.39
N PHE A 81 -8.45 -7.57 -0.92
CA PHE A 81 -9.74 -8.14 -1.20
C PHE A 81 -10.45 -8.60 0.07
N ASN A 82 -9.79 -9.42 0.86
CA ASN A 82 -10.44 -10.03 2.02
C ASN A 82 -10.77 -9.01 3.10
N THR A 83 -9.83 -8.13 3.37
CA THR A 83 -10.03 -7.15 4.43
C THR A 83 -11.14 -6.18 4.07
N PHE A 84 -11.16 -5.72 2.85
CA PHE A 84 -12.15 -4.77 2.43
C PHE A 84 -13.56 -5.37 2.49
N VAL A 85 -13.71 -6.56 1.95
CA VAL A 85 -15.02 -7.21 1.93
C VAL A 85 -15.49 -7.51 3.35
N SER A 86 -14.60 -8.00 4.19
CA SER A 86 -14.98 -8.31 5.57
C SER A 86 -15.45 -7.09 6.31
N LEU A 87 -14.77 -6.00 6.17
CA LEU A 87 -15.17 -4.78 6.86
C LEU A 87 -16.51 -4.26 6.35
N SER A 88 -16.72 -4.34 5.05
CA SER A 88 -17.99 -3.88 4.49
C SER A 88 -19.15 -4.70 4.99
N PHE A 89 -19.02 -6.01 4.95
CA PHE A 89 -20.08 -6.86 5.41
C PHE A 89 -20.34 -6.69 6.90
N ARG A 90 -19.29 -6.57 7.67
CA ARG A 90 -19.48 -6.46 9.09
C ARG A 90 -20.25 -5.21 9.47
N LYS A 91 -20.00 -4.14 8.80
CA LYS A 91 -20.70 -2.91 9.11
C LYS A 91 -22.16 -2.99 8.75
N GLU A 92 -22.46 -3.66 7.67
CA GLU A 92 -23.84 -3.70 7.24
C GLU A 92 -24.65 -4.70 7.99
N SER A 93 -24.07 -5.84 8.30
CA SER A 93 -24.88 -6.84 8.97
C SER A 93 -25.17 -6.50 10.40
N VAL A 94 -24.37 -5.68 10.97
CA VAL A 94 -24.64 -5.32 12.34
C VAL A 94 -25.87 -4.51 12.48
N GLU A 95 -26.20 -3.88 11.48
CA GLU A 95 -27.31 -3.17 11.56
C GLU A 95 -28.35 -3.82 11.21
N GLY A 96 -28.19 -4.57 11.14
CA GLY A 96 -29.00 -5.08 10.79
C GLY A 96 -29.32 -5.86 10.92
N ARG A 97 -28.91 -6.16 11.00
CA ARG A 97 -29.15 -6.54 11.00
C ARG A 97 -29.51 -6.61 11.42
N GLY A 98 -29.28 -6.51 11.44
CA GLY A 98 -29.54 -6.31 11.37
C GLY A 98 -29.80 -6.24 11.49
N LYS A 99 -29.77 -6.09 11.16
CA LYS A 99 -30.00 -5.86 10.80
C LYS A 99 -30.15 -5.84 10.69
N ARG A 100 -30.21 -6.02 10.39
CA ARG A 100 -30.18 -5.85 9.90
C ARG A 100 -30.17 -5.98 9.86
N GLY A 101 -29.93 -6.25 10.02
CA GLY A 101 -29.74 -6.12 9.66
C GLY A 101 -29.42 -6.03 9.75
N GLY A 102 -29.21 -6.12 9.46
CA GLY A 102 -28.96 -5.84 9.27
C GLY A 102 -28.72 -5.66 9.43
#